data_bf3b17573797d1bac1c2b6601c29fe1c
#
_entry.id   bf3b17573797d1bac1c2b6601c29fe1c
#
_cell.length_a   1.000
_cell.length_b   1.000
_cell.length_c   1.000
_cell.angle_alpha   90.00
_cell.angle_beta   90.00
_cell.angle_gamma   90.00
#
_symmetry.space_group_name_H-M   'P 1'
#
loop_
_entity.id
_entity.type
_entity.pdbx_description
1 polymer ?
#
loop_
_entity_poly.entity_id
_entity_poly.type
_entity_poly.pdbx_seq_one_letter_code
_entity_poly.pdbx_strand_id
1 'polypeptide(L)'
;DIAPEKRVLQFVTCHLNYHLDKSEAVFIAYMELRNLSELNFVKIETLRKSYELELESIITAGQRTRVFSVEDPKITSFAILGMLKEVSTWFDGEGRLTKDEIIALYRDLVLRMLGVPASKS
;
A
#
# COMPACT_ATOMS: atom_id res chain seq x y z
N ASP A 1 16.54 -6.65 12.18
CA ASP A 1 15.13 -6.31 12.41
C ASP A 1 14.87 -4.86 12.12
N ILE A 2 13.93 -4.61 11.22
CA ILE A 2 13.57 -3.27 10.83
C ILE A 2 12.37 -2.82 11.67
N ALA A 3 12.43 -1.60 12.19
CA ALA A 3 11.35 -1.04 12.99
C ALA A 3 10.04 -1.00 12.19
N PRO A 4 8.88 -1.21 12.85
CA PRO A 4 7.60 -1.20 12.14
C PRO A 4 7.33 0.07 11.33
N GLU A 5 7.75 1.23 11.84
CA GLU A 5 7.56 2.48 11.10
C GLU A 5 8.32 2.44 9.77
N LYS A 6 9.57 1.98 9.78
CA LYS A 6 10.34 1.84 8.55
C LYS A 6 9.74 0.81 7.61
N ARG A 7 9.27 -0.29 8.18
CA ARG A 7 8.67 -1.35 7.36
C ARG A 7 7.43 -0.86 6.62
N VAL A 8 6.57 -0.10 7.30
CA VAL A 8 5.37 0.41 6.64
C VAL A 8 5.73 1.43 5.56
N LEU A 9 6.75 2.26 5.80
CA LEU A 9 7.18 3.22 4.79
C LEU A 9 7.76 2.52 3.58
N GLN A 10 8.51 1.45 3.78
CA GLN A 10 9.02 0.64 2.68
C GLN A 10 7.88 -0.01 1.90
N PHE A 11 6.88 -0.51 2.62
CA PHE A 11 5.72 -1.12 2.00
C PHE A 11 5.00 -0.12 1.09
N VAL A 12 4.73 1.07 1.60
CA VAL A 12 4.05 2.12 0.82
C VAL A 12 4.87 2.51 -0.40
N THR A 13 6.17 2.74 -0.20
CA THR A 13 7.05 3.15 -1.28
C THR A 13 7.13 2.09 -2.38
N CYS A 14 7.32 0.83 -1.99
CA CYS A 14 7.40 -0.26 -2.96
C CYS A 14 6.09 -0.44 -3.71
N HIS A 15 4.98 -0.37 -2.99
CA HIS A 15 3.66 -0.53 -3.60
C HIS A 15 3.40 0.55 -4.65
N LEU A 16 3.63 1.81 -4.27
CA LEU A 16 3.38 2.92 -5.18
C LEU A 16 4.37 2.94 -6.35
N ASN A 17 5.64 2.67 -6.10
CA ASN A 17 6.61 2.57 -7.19
C ASN A 17 6.19 1.53 -8.21
N TYR A 18 5.80 0.36 -7.73
CA TYR A 18 5.39 -0.70 -8.63
C TYR A 18 4.17 -0.30 -9.45
N HIS A 19 3.14 0.20 -8.78
CA HIS A 19 1.88 0.50 -9.44
C HIS A 19 1.96 1.75 -10.32
N LEU A 20 2.69 2.78 -9.91
CA LEU A 20 2.75 4.02 -10.68
C LEU A 20 3.68 3.90 -11.87
N ASP A 21 4.80 3.17 -11.72
CA ASP A 21 5.73 2.97 -12.83
C ASP A 21 5.17 2.03 -13.89
N LYS A 22 4.29 1.13 -13.49
CA LYS A 22 3.73 0.13 -14.39
C LYS A 22 2.23 0.27 -14.55
N SER A 23 1.73 1.51 -14.50
CA SER A 23 0.29 1.75 -14.55
C SER A 23 -0.37 1.14 -15.78
N GLU A 24 0.29 1.26 -16.96
CA GLU A 24 -0.24 0.66 -18.17
C GLU A 24 -0.20 -0.86 -18.09
N ALA A 25 0.90 -1.42 -17.61
CA ALA A 25 1.02 -2.86 -17.45
C ALA A 25 0.03 -3.39 -16.44
N VAL A 26 -0.22 -2.64 -15.36
CA VAL A 26 -1.19 -3.02 -14.35
C VAL A 26 -2.59 -3.03 -14.95
N PHE A 27 -2.92 -2.03 -15.77
CA PHE A 27 -4.22 -1.98 -16.44
C PHE A 27 -4.41 -3.18 -17.37
N ILE A 28 -3.38 -3.51 -18.16
CA ILE A 28 -3.43 -4.67 -19.05
C ILE A 28 -3.61 -5.95 -18.25
N ALA A 29 -2.86 -6.08 -17.16
CA ALA A 29 -2.99 -7.25 -16.29
C ALA A 29 -4.39 -7.38 -15.72
N TYR A 30 -4.99 -6.25 -15.31
CA TYR A 30 -6.35 -6.25 -14.81
C TYR A 30 -7.33 -6.72 -15.87
N MET A 31 -7.15 -6.27 -17.12
CA MET A 31 -8.02 -6.69 -18.20
C MET A 31 -7.86 -8.19 -18.49
N GLU A 32 -6.63 -8.68 -18.40
CA GLU A 32 -6.36 -10.11 -18.62
C GLU A 32 -6.93 -10.97 -17.49
N LEU A 33 -6.99 -10.44 -16.29
CA LEU A 33 -7.59 -11.15 -15.15
C LEU A 33 -9.01 -11.62 -15.46
N ARG A 34 -9.72 -10.86 -16.27
CA ARG A 34 -11.09 -11.20 -16.61
C ARG A 34 -11.16 -12.39 -17.56
N ASN A 35 -10.02 -12.75 -18.15
CA ASN A 35 -9.94 -13.85 -19.11
C ASN A 35 -9.06 -14.98 -18.61
N LEU A 36 -8.61 -14.89 -17.32
CA LEU A 36 -7.74 -15.93 -16.77
C LEU A 36 -8.51 -17.19 -16.45
N SER A 37 -7.79 -18.31 -16.50
CA SER A 37 -8.35 -19.58 -16.05
C SER A 37 -8.58 -19.48 -14.55
N GLU A 38 -9.50 -20.31 -14.05
CA GLU A 38 -9.84 -20.36 -12.65
C GLU A 38 -8.61 -20.61 -11.78
N LEU A 39 -7.67 -21.44 -12.25
CA LEU A 39 -6.46 -21.74 -11.50
C LEU A 39 -5.58 -20.50 -11.31
N ASN A 40 -5.41 -19.71 -12.38
CA ASN A 40 -4.62 -18.49 -12.28
C ASN A 40 -5.29 -17.45 -11.39
N PHE A 41 -6.61 -17.40 -11.42
CA PHE A 41 -7.36 -16.50 -10.54
C PHE A 41 -7.09 -16.84 -9.08
N VAL A 42 -7.09 -18.12 -8.73
CA VAL A 42 -6.81 -18.55 -7.35
C VAL A 42 -5.41 -18.13 -6.92
N LYS A 43 -4.42 -18.26 -7.80
CA LYS A 43 -3.05 -17.82 -7.50
C LYS A 43 -2.98 -16.34 -7.19
N ILE A 44 -3.67 -15.52 -8.00
CA ILE A 44 -3.67 -14.08 -7.81
C ILE A 44 -4.35 -13.71 -6.50
N GLU A 45 -5.45 -14.36 -6.17
CA GLU A 45 -6.14 -14.11 -4.92
C GLU A 45 -5.26 -14.49 -3.71
N THR A 46 -4.49 -15.57 -3.83
CA THR A 46 -3.57 -15.99 -2.77
C THR A 46 -2.49 -14.94 -2.55
N LEU A 47 -1.93 -14.39 -3.63
CA LEU A 47 -0.92 -13.36 -3.53
C LEU A 47 -1.47 -12.08 -2.90
N ARG A 48 -2.68 -11.70 -3.30
CA ARG A 48 -3.33 -10.54 -2.71
C ARG A 48 -3.53 -10.71 -1.23
N LYS A 49 -3.97 -11.90 -0.81
CA LYS A 49 -4.20 -12.18 0.59
C LYS A 49 -2.90 -12.14 1.39
N SER A 50 -1.81 -12.68 0.82
CA SER A 50 -0.50 -12.61 1.46
C SER A 50 -0.06 -11.16 1.66
N TYR A 51 -0.31 -10.32 0.69
CA TYR A 51 0.05 -8.91 0.75
C TYR A 51 -0.73 -8.19 1.86
N GLU A 52 -2.02 -8.49 1.96
CA GLU A 52 -2.86 -7.94 3.02
C GLU A 52 -2.37 -8.37 4.40
N LEU A 53 -2.02 -9.65 4.53
CA LEU A 53 -1.53 -10.17 5.80
C LEU A 53 -0.18 -9.57 6.18
N GLU A 54 0.67 -9.30 5.20
CA GLU A 54 1.94 -8.65 5.47
C GLU A 54 1.74 -7.27 6.08
N LEU A 55 0.87 -6.46 5.48
CA LEU A 55 0.62 -5.12 6.00
C LEU A 55 0.00 -5.19 7.39
N GLU A 56 -0.98 -6.06 7.58
CA GLU A 56 -1.59 -6.25 8.89
C GLU A 56 -0.56 -6.64 9.93
N SER A 57 0.38 -7.52 9.57
CA SER A 57 1.45 -7.95 10.45
C SER A 57 2.35 -6.78 10.86
N ILE A 58 2.69 -5.90 9.91
CA ILE A 58 3.51 -4.72 10.20
C ILE A 58 2.77 -3.80 11.19
N ILE A 59 1.49 -3.57 10.95
CA ILE A 59 0.69 -2.70 11.82
C ILE A 59 0.59 -3.29 13.22
N THR A 60 0.35 -4.59 13.31
CA THR A 60 0.25 -5.28 14.59
C THR A 60 1.57 -5.18 15.36
N ALA A 61 2.70 -5.35 14.67
CA ALA A 61 4.00 -5.21 15.32
C ALA A 61 4.22 -3.80 15.86
N GLY A 62 3.80 -2.78 15.09
CA GLY A 62 3.92 -1.41 15.54
C GLY A 62 3.01 -1.11 16.72
N GLN A 63 1.87 -1.76 16.78
CA GLN A 63 0.95 -1.60 17.90
C GLN A 63 1.52 -2.20 19.18
N ARG A 64 2.16 -3.38 19.07
CA ARG A 64 2.79 -4.02 20.21
C ARG A 64 3.90 -3.18 20.81
N THR A 65 4.65 -2.47 19.97
CA THR A 65 5.74 -1.62 20.42
C THR A 65 5.27 -0.20 20.71
N ARG A 66 3.97 0.06 20.57
CA ARG A 66 3.34 1.36 20.83
C ARG A 66 3.80 2.46 19.88
N VAL A 67 4.36 2.09 18.74
CA VAL A 67 4.70 3.05 17.68
C VAL A 67 3.44 3.44 16.92
N PHE A 68 2.54 2.47 16.71
CA PHE A 68 1.26 2.73 16.05
C PHE A 68 0.11 2.66 17.06
N SER A 69 -0.96 3.39 16.75
CA SER A 69 -2.17 3.40 17.57
C SER A 69 -3.37 3.37 16.63
N VAL A 70 -3.95 2.18 16.45
CA VAL A 70 -5.15 2.00 15.63
C VAL A 70 -6.12 1.09 16.38
N GLU A 71 -7.40 1.26 16.08
CA GLU A 71 -8.43 0.46 16.74
C GLU A 71 -8.44 -0.98 16.22
N ASP A 72 -8.28 -1.15 14.92
CA ASP A 72 -8.39 -2.46 14.29
C ASP A 72 -7.34 -2.58 13.19
N PRO A 73 -6.24 -3.31 13.45
CA PRO A 73 -5.18 -3.44 12.45
C PRO A 73 -5.65 -4.04 11.12
N LYS A 74 -6.57 -4.97 11.16
CA LYS A 74 -7.05 -5.62 9.93
C LYS A 74 -7.82 -4.62 9.06
N ILE A 75 -8.77 -3.92 9.66
CA ILE A 75 -9.57 -2.94 8.91
C ILE A 75 -8.69 -1.78 8.45
N THR A 76 -7.74 -1.37 9.29
CA THR A 76 -6.81 -0.31 8.91
C THR A 76 -5.96 -0.73 7.72
N SER A 77 -5.51 -2.00 7.68
CA SER A 77 -4.73 -2.47 6.53
C SER A 77 -5.58 -2.47 5.25
N PHE A 78 -6.85 -2.83 5.33
CA PHE A 78 -7.74 -2.78 4.17
C PHE A 78 -7.91 -1.34 3.67
N ALA A 79 -8.06 -0.40 4.60
CA ALA A 79 -8.22 1.02 4.24
C ALA A 79 -6.97 1.55 3.55
N ILE A 80 -5.80 1.22 4.08
CA ILE A 80 -4.54 1.65 3.48
C ILE A 80 -4.37 1.06 2.09
N LEU A 81 -4.60 -0.24 1.94
CA LEU A 81 -4.44 -0.88 0.64
C LEU A 81 -5.39 -0.32 -0.39
N GLY A 82 -6.64 -0.07 -0.01
CA GLY A 82 -7.61 0.54 -0.91
C GLY A 82 -7.17 1.92 -1.37
N MET A 83 -6.68 2.73 -0.43
CA MET A 83 -6.19 4.06 -0.73
C MET A 83 -4.99 4.02 -1.68
N LEU A 84 -4.03 3.15 -1.43
CA LEU A 84 -2.85 3.03 -2.27
C LEU A 84 -3.18 2.52 -3.67
N LYS A 85 -4.12 1.60 -3.76
CA LYS A 85 -4.53 1.02 -5.02
C LYS A 85 -5.23 2.06 -5.90
N GLU A 86 -6.00 2.94 -5.30
CA GLU A 86 -6.76 3.95 -6.02
C GLU A 86 -5.85 4.93 -6.76
N VAL A 87 -4.64 5.16 -6.27
CA VAL A 87 -3.74 6.13 -6.89
C VAL A 87 -3.49 5.80 -8.36
N SER A 88 -3.38 4.52 -8.70
CA SER A 88 -3.09 4.11 -10.07
C SER A 88 -4.21 4.45 -11.04
N THR A 89 -5.42 4.74 -10.56
CA THR A 89 -6.54 5.05 -11.43
C THR A 89 -6.53 6.49 -11.92
N TRP A 90 -5.89 7.41 -11.18
CA TRP A 90 -5.90 8.83 -11.57
C TRP A 90 -4.51 9.41 -11.81
N PHE A 91 -3.44 8.74 -11.39
CA PHE A 91 -2.09 9.28 -11.59
C PHE A 91 -1.63 9.00 -13.02
N ASP A 92 -1.18 10.04 -13.72
CA ASP A 92 -0.70 9.90 -15.10
C ASP A 92 0.72 10.42 -15.32
N GLY A 93 1.36 10.92 -14.27
CA GLY A 93 2.72 11.42 -14.36
C GLY A 93 2.85 12.83 -14.92
N GLU A 94 1.77 13.39 -15.41
CA GLU A 94 1.77 14.73 -16.01
C GLU A 94 0.91 15.71 -15.22
N GLY A 95 0.43 15.30 -14.08
CA GLY A 95 -0.41 16.15 -13.27
C GLY A 95 0.40 17.14 -12.46
N ARG A 96 -0.27 17.71 -11.46
CA ARG A 96 0.29 18.75 -10.63
C ARG A 96 1.49 18.29 -9.81
N LEU A 97 1.53 16.99 -9.47
CA LEU A 97 2.57 16.43 -8.61
C LEU A 97 3.31 15.32 -9.33
N THR A 98 4.60 15.22 -9.03
CA THR A 98 5.42 14.12 -9.56
C THR A 98 5.13 12.83 -8.78
N LYS A 99 5.61 11.71 -9.34
CA LYS A 99 5.50 10.43 -8.66
C LYS A 99 6.14 10.48 -7.27
N ASP A 100 7.34 11.04 -7.18
CA ASP A 100 8.03 11.11 -5.88
C ASP A 100 7.27 11.96 -4.87
N GLU A 101 6.66 13.04 -5.33
CA GLU A 101 5.83 13.86 -4.45
C GLU A 101 4.59 13.11 -3.97
N ILE A 102 3.96 12.35 -4.85
CA ILE A 102 2.81 11.53 -4.48
C ILE A 102 3.21 10.48 -3.44
N ILE A 103 4.34 9.81 -3.66
CA ILE A 103 4.81 8.80 -2.72
C ILE A 103 5.07 9.43 -1.35
N ALA A 104 5.72 10.58 -1.32
CA ALA A 104 6.01 11.25 -0.05
C ALA A 104 4.72 11.63 0.69
N LEU A 105 3.72 12.13 -0.04
CA LEU A 105 2.43 12.47 0.57
C LEU A 105 1.74 11.25 1.14
N TYR A 106 1.72 10.15 0.41
CA TYR A 106 1.05 8.93 0.88
C TYR A 106 1.77 8.28 2.04
N ARG A 107 3.11 8.37 2.07
CA ARG A 107 3.86 7.90 3.23
C ARG A 107 3.43 8.65 4.48
N ASP A 108 3.30 9.98 4.36
CA ASP A 108 2.87 10.80 5.48
C ASP A 108 1.43 10.50 5.88
N LEU A 109 0.55 10.37 4.91
CA LEU A 109 -0.85 10.03 5.19
C LEU A 109 -0.98 8.70 5.92
N VAL A 110 -0.23 7.69 5.48
CA VAL A 110 -0.29 6.38 6.13
C VAL A 110 0.21 6.46 7.57
N LEU A 111 1.31 7.19 7.80
CA LEU A 111 1.80 7.34 9.17
C LEU A 111 0.76 8.02 10.06
N ARG A 112 0.08 9.03 9.54
CA ARG A 112 -0.97 9.70 10.30
C ARG A 112 -2.13 8.77 10.61
N MET A 113 -2.52 7.94 9.64
CA MET A 113 -3.56 6.94 9.87
C MET A 113 -3.16 5.96 10.96
N LEU A 114 -1.87 5.68 11.10
CA LEU A 114 -1.37 4.77 12.11
C LEU A 114 -1.08 5.46 13.43
N GLY A 115 -1.36 6.74 13.53
CA GLY A 115 -1.21 7.47 14.77
C GLY A 115 0.19 7.98 15.04
N VAL A 116 1.05 8.02 14.02
CA VAL A 116 2.41 8.56 14.17
C VAL A 116 2.34 10.06 13.94
N PRO A 117 2.83 10.88 14.89
CA PRO A 117 2.81 12.33 14.72
C PRO A 117 3.62 12.76 13.50
N ALA A 118 3.20 13.85 12.88
CA ALA A 118 3.94 14.40 11.75
C ALA A 118 5.36 14.74 12.18
N SER A 119 6.32 14.41 11.30
CA SER A 119 7.71 14.73 11.57
C SER A 119 7.90 16.24 11.56
N LYS A 120 8.57 16.75 12.59
CA LYS A 120 8.94 18.17 12.66
C LYS A 120 10.36 18.29 12.12
N SER A 121 10.46 18.44 10.88
CA SER A 121 11.77 18.64 10.30
C SER A 121 12.07 20.10 10.13
#